data_dcad0f70720d2fda54e9b90eeab2918b
#
_entry.id   dcad0f70720d2fda54e9b90eeab2918b
#
_cell.length_a   1.000
_cell.length_b   1.000
_cell.length_c   1.000
_cell.angle_alpha   90.00
_cell.angle_beta   90.00
_cell.angle_gamma   90.00
#
_symmetry.space_group_name_H-M   'P 1'
#
loop_
_entity.id
_entity.type
_entity.pdbx_description
1 polymer ?
#
loop_
_entity_poly.entity_id
_entity_poly.type
_entity_poly.pdbx_seq_one_letter_code
_entity_poly.pdbx_strand_id
1 'polypeptide(L)'
;MQIEIYCFTAKERSISAELMAVCDSFSSLLWDVEYYECGCFEVYIAASPQNVEIFRTGRIIGRDDDKEHFGMIESVKIDTDAENGDYLTVSGRFLTSLLSRRIIYPSFSASNTFENIVRSVLSNNAISAGIRNIPGLSMGTVSGDCWQSKTRLQVSYDNLMEWLYTICETIGGSVNIRMEGNALKCDLLQGTDRSILQNDNPHIVFSDSYNNLLSFSYAEDISVQKNFAYIFGCGEGASRKRATYFSGTEPSYLDRCEVYVDKRDLSQEEDVSDAKYTELLRESGAENIAAPKTASESTIAAFSTQYQYNKDYFVGDYVTVKHARFGLIQPKIQLVGMIESFDQNGSSLTPTFKI
;
A
#
# COMPACT_ATOMS: atom_id res chain seq x y z
N MET A 1 -16.55 19.16 4.22
CA MET A 1 -15.85 18.42 3.14
C MET A 1 -16.53 18.72 1.83
N GLN A 2 -15.77 19.09 0.81
CA GLN A 2 -16.23 19.35 -0.55
C GLN A 2 -15.35 18.55 -1.54
N ILE A 3 -15.96 18.09 -2.62
CA ILE A 3 -15.24 17.44 -3.72
C ILE A 3 -14.81 18.51 -4.71
N GLU A 4 -13.54 18.55 -5.04
CA GLU A 4 -12.93 19.45 -6.02
C GLU A 4 -12.67 18.68 -7.32
N ILE A 5 -13.12 19.20 -8.46
CA ILE A 5 -12.91 18.60 -9.77
C ILE A 5 -12.02 19.49 -10.61
N TYR A 6 -10.96 18.93 -11.13
CA TYR A 6 -9.95 19.61 -11.92
C TYR A 6 -9.93 19.10 -13.36
N CYS A 7 -9.85 20.02 -14.32
CA CYS A 7 -9.47 19.70 -15.69
C CYS A 7 -7.94 19.54 -15.75
N PHE A 8 -7.52 18.36 -16.16
CA PHE A 8 -6.11 18.03 -16.25
C PHE A 8 -5.68 18.11 -17.71
N THR A 9 -4.88 19.11 -18.05
CA THR A 9 -4.30 19.26 -19.37
C THR A 9 -2.81 18.98 -19.31
N ALA A 10 -2.36 17.94 -20.01
CA ALA A 10 -0.97 17.58 -20.12
C ALA A 10 -0.38 18.11 -21.45
N LYS A 11 0.74 18.80 -21.37
CA LYS A 11 1.58 19.16 -22.52
C LYS A 11 2.95 18.55 -22.27
N GLU A 12 3.61 18.06 -23.30
CA GLU A 12 4.90 17.32 -23.31
C GLU A 12 5.64 17.13 -21.96
N ARG A 13 5.87 18.19 -21.20
CA ARG A 13 6.63 18.17 -19.93
C ARG A 13 5.93 18.90 -18.77
N SER A 14 4.76 19.45 -19.00
CA SER A 14 4.02 20.21 -18.00
C SER A 14 2.59 19.76 -17.91
N ILE A 15 1.99 19.97 -16.76
CA ILE A 15 0.56 19.81 -16.53
C ILE A 15 -0.04 21.18 -16.17
N SER A 16 -1.32 21.33 -16.45
CA SER A 16 -2.14 22.37 -15.88
C SER A 16 -3.33 21.70 -15.22
N ALA A 17 -3.53 21.97 -13.94
CA ALA A 17 -4.68 21.53 -13.17
C ALA A 17 -5.55 22.75 -12.90
N GLU A 18 -6.65 22.89 -13.63
CA GLU A 18 -7.58 24.00 -13.48
C GLU A 18 -8.81 23.51 -12.72
N LEU A 19 -9.13 24.18 -11.60
CA LEU A 19 -10.32 23.88 -10.82
C LEU A 19 -11.56 24.22 -11.66
N MET A 20 -12.35 23.21 -11.99
CA MET A 20 -13.55 23.34 -12.82
C MET A 20 -14.81 23.49 -11.99
N ALA A 21 -14.91 22.76 -10.91
CA ALA A 21 -16.09 22.73 -10.06
C ALA A 21 -15.76 22.29 -8.64
N VAL A 22 -16.59 22.73 -7.72
CA VAL A 22 -16.65 22.23 -6.35
C VAL A 22 -18.05 21.66 -6.13
N CYS A 23 -18.13 20.47 -5.59
CA CYS A 23 -19.37 19.73 -5.36
C CYS A 23 -19.47 19.33 -3.89
N ASP A 24 -20.62 19.65 -3.28
CA ASP A 24 -20.95 19.32 -1.89
C ASP A 24 -22.25 18.49 -1.77
N SER A 25 -22.94 18.26 -2.90
CA SER A 25 -24.24 17.60 -2.95
C SER A 25 -24.14 16.21 -3.60
N PHE A 26 -23.37 15.31 -3.00
CA PHE A 26 -23.32 13.89 -3.37
C PHE A 26 -24.13 13.04 -2.39
N SER A 27 -24.62 11.89 -2.85
CA SER A 27 -25.38 10.94 -2.03
C SER A 27 -24.48 10.09 -1.16
N SER A 28 -23.33 9.68 -1.71
CA SER A 28 -22.27 9.02 -0.96
C SER A 28 -20.90 9.26 -1.60
N LEU A 29 -19.87 9.23 -0.76
CA LEU A 29 -18.46 9.21 -1.15
C LEU A 29 -17.75 8.12 -0.36
N LEU A 30 -17.01 7.27 -1.07
CA LEU A 30 -16.06 6.34 -0.53
C LEU A 30 -14.65 6.79 -0.94
N TRP A 31 -13.75 6.89 0.04
CA TRP A 31 -12.37 7.31 -0.14
C TRP A 31 -11.47 6.31 0.56
N ASP A 32 -10.83 5.44 -0.22
CA ASP A 32 -10.10 4.26 0.25
C ASP A 32 -8.60 4.49 0.06
N VAL A 33 -7.93 4.81 1.16
CA VAL A 33 -6.49 5.08 1.20
C VAL A 33 -5.75 3.83 1.62
N GLU A 34 -4.84 3.36 0.78
CA GLU A 34 -4.05 2.16 1.00
C GLU A 34 -2.56 2.47 1.07
N TYR A 35 -1.83 1.76 1.95
CA TYR A 35 -0.39 1.98 2.18
C TYR A 35 0.49 1.22 1.20
N TYR A 36 0.13 -0.03 0.91
CA TYR A 36 0.90 -0.92 0.04
C TYR A 36 0.25 -1.14 -1.32
N GLU A 37 -0.84 -0.43 -1.60
CA GLU A 37 -1.56 -0.49 -2.85
C GLU A 37 -2.01 0.90 -3.29
N CYS A 38 -2.49 0.99 -4.53
CA CYS A 38 -3.08 2.21 -5.02
C CYS A 38 -4.53 2.29 -4.55
N GLY A 39 -4.81 3.16 -3.61
CA GLY A 39 -6.16 3.41 -3.15
C GLY A 39 -7.10 3.92 -4.25
N CYS A 40 -8.39 4.00 -3.94
CA CYS A 40 -9.44 4.35 -4.88
C CYS A 40 -10.51 5.23 -4.26
N PHE A 41 -11.43 5.69 -5.09
CA PHE A 41 -12.60 6.44 -4.66
C PHE A 41 -13.84 6.04 -5.46
N GLU A 42 -15.00 6.23 -4.85
CA GLU A 42 -16.29 6.14 -5.52
C GLU A 42 -17.22 7.24 -5.04
N VAL A 43 -17.83 7.95 -5.97
CA VAL A 43 -18.85 8.98 -5.74
C VAL A 43 -20.16 8.55 -6.33
N TYR A 44 -21.22 8.60 -5.54
CA TYR A 44 -22.59 8.38 -5.99
C TYR A 44 -23.35 9.70 -5.91
N ILE A 45 -23.83 10.21 -7.04
CA ILE A 45 -24.44 11.53 -7.17
C ILE A 45 -25.58 11.53 -8.19
N ALA A 46 -26.56 12.42 -8.02
CA ALA A 46 -27.65 12.58 -8.97
C ALA A 46 -27.14 12.92 -10.39
N ALA A 47 -27.69 12.27 -11.42
CA ALA A 47 -27.33 12.48 -12.82
C ALA A 47 -28.01 13.70 -13.39
N SER A 48 -27.58 14.90 -12.99
CA SER A 48 -27.97 16.13 -13.65
C SER A 48 -27.11 16.39 -14.91
N PRO A 49 -27.61 17.15 -15.90
CA PRO A 49 -26.80 17.55 -17.07
C PRO A 49 -25.46 18.21 -16.65
N GLN A 50 -25.49 18.99 -15.58
CA GLN A 50 -24.28 19.62 -15.01
C GLN A 50 -23.32 18.61 -14.45
N ASN A 51 -23.80 17.65 -13.65
CA ASN A 51 -22.93 16.62 -13.05
C ASN A 51 -22.33 15.69 -14.12
N VAL A 52 -23.11 15.34 -15.14
CA VAL A 52 -22.60 14.57 -16.30
C VAL A 52 -21.49 15.32 -17.04
N GLU A 53 -21.58 16.65 -17.12
CA GLU A 53 -20.51 17.47 -17.73
C GLU A 53 -19.29 17.59 -16.83
N ILE A 54 -19.48 17.68 -15.51
CA ILE A 54 -18.40 17.86 -14.52
C ILE A 54 -17.63 16.55 -14.31
N PHE A 55 -18.33 15.43 -14.14
CA PHE A 55 -17.70 14.14 -13.84
C PHE A 55 -17.41 13.36 -15.14
N ARG A 56 -16.27 13.65 -15.78
CA ARG A 56 -15.81 12.95 -16.98
C ARG A 56 -14.53 12.19 -16.73
N THR A 57 -14.38 11.09 -17.43
CA THR A 57 -13.13 10.29 -17.39
C THR A 57 -11.93 11.14 -17.77
N GLY A 58 -10.82 10.91 -17.07
CA GLY A 58 -9.57 11.65 -17.24
C GLY A 58 -9.49 12.97 -16.46
N ARG A 59 -10.55 13.41 -15.80
CA ARG A 59 -10.50 14.52 -14.84
C ARG A 59 -9.94 14.06 -13.51
N ILE A 60 -9.40 15.01 -12.76
CA ILE A 60 -8.88 14.76 -11.42
C ILE A 60 -9.93 15.15 -10.41
N ILE A 61 -10.07 14.32 -9.39
CA ILE A 61 -10.90 14.55 -8.21
C ILE A 61 -10.01 14.71 -6.99
N GLY A 62 -10.32 15.66 -6.13
CA GLY A 62 -9.70 15.87 -4.84
C GLY A 62 -10.74 16.23 -3.79
N ARG A 63 -10.30 16.35 -2.56
CA ARG A 63 -11.11 16.82 -1.42
C ARG A 63 -10.49 18.09 -0.84
N ASP A 64 -11.32 18.98 -0.32
CA ASP A 64 -10.87 20.21 0.32
C ASP A 64 -10.12 19.95 1.65
N ASP A 65 -10.41 18.83 2.31
CA ASP A 65 -9.85 18.38 3.58
C ASP A 65 -8.73 17.31 3.45
N ASP A 66 -8.45 16.83 2.23
CA ASP A 66 -7.34 15.92 1.95
C ASP A 66 -6.51 16.45 0.76
N LYS A 67 -5.31 16.92 1.04
CA LYS A 67 -4.39 17.47 0.02
C LYS A 67 -3.28 16.50 -0.38
N GLU A 68 -3.27 15.32 0.20
CA GLU A 68 -2.28 14.27 -0.11
C GLU A 68 -2.80 13.29 -1.17
N HIS A 69 -4.12 13.06 -1.23
CA HIS A 69 -4.70 12.09 -2.15
C HIS A 69 -5.58 12.80 -3.19
N PHE A 70 -5.23 12.59 -4.45
CA PHE A 70 -6.01 13.00 -5.59
C PHE A 70 -6.26 11.78 -6.48
N GLY A 71 -7.47 11.67 -7.04
CA GLY A 71 -7.85 10.56 -7.91
C GLY A 71 -8.01 10.97 -9.35
N MET A 72 -7.86 10.01 -10.27
CA MET A 72 -8.24 10.17 -11.66
C MET A 72 -9.58 9.47 -11.89
N ILE A 73 -10.55 10.17 -12.45
CA ILE A 73 -11.83 9.56 -12.84
C ILE A 73 -11.56 8.59 -14.00
N GLU A 74 -11.68 7.30 -13.73
CA GLU A 74 -11.46 6.22 -14.70
C GLU A 74 -12.75 5.65 -15.25
N SER A 75 -13.84 5.70 -14.44
CA SER A 75 -15.16 5.18 -14.83
C SER A 75 -16.27 6.15 -14.44
N VAL A 76 -17.22 6.30 -15.34
CA VAL A 76 -18.46 7.03 -15.11
C VAL A 76 -19.60 6.18 -15.63
N LYS A 77 -20.53 5.81 -14.77
CA LYS A 77 -21.71 5.03 -15.08
C LYS A 77 -22.96 5.87 -14.82
N ILE A 78 -23.89 5.88 -15.75
CA ILE A 78 -25.21 6.52 -15.59
C ILE A 78 -26.24 5.42 -15.49
N ASP A 79 -26.98 5.41 -14.40
CA ASP A 79 -28.14 4.54 -14.21
C ASP A 79 -29.40 5.40 -14.19
N THR A 80 -30.39 5.01 -14.98
CA THR A 80 -31.70 5.64 -15.00
C THR A 80 -32.74 4.67 -14.47
N ASP A 81 -33.49 5.09 -13.47
CA ASP A 81 -34.55 4.31 -12.84
C ASP A 81 -35.77 5.18 -12.62
N ALA A 82 -36.93 4.69 -13.12
CA ALA A 82 -38.18 5.42 -13.04
C ALA A 82 -38.72 5.61 -11.61
N GLU A 83 -38.28 4.76 -10.67
CA GLU A 83 -38.72 4.80 -9.28
C GLU A 83 -37.68 5.56 -8.38
N ASN A 84 -36.38 5.39 -8.66
CA ASN A 84 -35.33 5.91 -7.83
C ASN A 84 -34.61 7.15 -8.39
N GLY A 85 -34.93 7.50 -9.65
CA GLY A 85 -34.33 8.62 -10.36
C GLY A 85 -33.02 8.25 -11.10
N ASP A 86 -32.34 9.28 -11.60
CA ASP A 86 -31.13 9.12 -12.40
C ASP A 86 -29.88 9.40 -11.57
N TYR A 87 -28.92 8.49 -11.61
CA TYR A 87 -27.70 8.57 -10.81
C TYR A 87 -26.45 8.35 -11.64
N LEU A 88 -25.36 8.99 -11.20
CA LEU A 88 -24.00 8.76 -11.63
C LEU A 88 -23.25 7.99 -10.55
N THR A 89 -22.57 6.92 -10.95
CA THR A 89 -21.49 6.32 -10.18
C THR A 89 -20.18 6.72 -10.85
N VAL A 90 -19.33 7.42 -10.12
CA VAL A 90 -18.04 7.93 -10.60
C VAL A 90 -16.95 7.28 -9.78
N SER A 91 -16.03 6.58 -10.41
CA SER A 91 -14.96 5.89 -9.68
C SER A 91 -13.63 5.99 -10.39
N GLY A 92 -12.57 5.74 -9.63
CA GLY A 92 -11.21 5.72 -10.13
C GLY A 92 -10.20 5.47 -9.02
N ARG A 93 -8.94 5.45 -9.40
CA ARG A 93 -7.82 5.24 -8.49
C ARG A 93 -7.08 6.54 -8.23
N PHE A 94 -6.31 6.57 -7.13
CA PHE A 94 -5.46 7.73 -6.85
C PHE A 94 -4.33 7.88 -7.89
N LEU A 95 -3.69 9.06 -7.90
CA LEU A 95 -2.76 9.44 -8.97
C LEU A 95 -1.53 8.54 -9.08
N THR A 96 -1.20 7.78 -8.05
CA THR A 96 -0.17 6.74 -8.13
C THR A 96 -0.47 5.70 -9.22
N SER A 97 -1.75 5.51 -9.58
CA SER A 97 -2.19 4.68 -10.70
C SER A 97 -1.60 5.09 -12.06
N LEU A 98 -1.15 6.34 -12.21
CA LEU A 98 -0.47 6.79 -13.42
C LEU A 98 0.78 5.97 -13.72
N LEU A 99 1.45 5.45 -12.70
CA LEU A 99 2.61 4.57 -12.83
C LEU A 99 2.25 3.22 -13.45
N SER A 100 1.02 2.74 -13.27
CA SER A 100 0.56 1.48 -13.88
C SER A 100 0.52 1.52 -15.42
N ARG A 101 0.57 2.72 -16.01
CA ARG A 101 0.64 2.93 -17.45
C ARG A 101 2.05 2.75 -18.02
N ARG A 102 3.02 2.33 -17.21
CA ARG A 102 4.42 2.14 -17.59
C ARG A 102 4.88 0.75 -17.18
N ILE A 103 5.71 0.16 -18.03
CA ILE A 103 6.52 -1.02 -17.72
C ILE A 103 7.96 -0.59 -17.52
N ILE A 104 8.72 -1.33 -16.76
CA ILE A 104 10.15 -1.10 -16.58
C ILE A 104 10.88 -1.60 -17.83
N TYR A 105 11.42 -0.66 -18.64
CA TYR A 105 12.11 -0.94 -19.90
C TYR A 105 13.21 0.09 -20.17
N PRO A 106 14.40 -0.33 -20.58
CA PRO A 106 14.90 -1.71 -20.63
C PRO A 106 15.05 -2.33 -19.23
N SER A 107 15.52 -3.59 -19.15
CA SER A 107 15.86 -4.22 -17.88
C SER A 107 16.84 -3.36 -17.08
N PHE A 108 16.64 -3.31 -15.78
CA PHE A 108 17.43 -2.50 -14.86
C PHE A 108 18.06 -3.41 -13.79
N SER A 109 19.34 -3.19 -13.50
CA SER A 109 20.05 -3.85 -12.41
C SER A 109 20.95 -2.85 -11.70
N ALA A 110 20.87 -2.80 -10.38
CA ALA A 110 21.73 -1.92 -9.58
C ALA A 110 21.95 -2.49 -8.16
N SER A 111 23.07 -2.05 -7.56
CA SER A 111 23.37 -2.28 -6.14
C SER A 111 23.52 -0.92 -5.48
N ASN A 112 22.51 -0.49 -4.72
CA ASN A 112 22.45 0.82 -4.07
C ASN A 112 21.41 0.79 -2.93
N THR A 113 21.11 1.95 -2.34
CA THR A 113 19.95 2.11 -1.44
C THR A 113 18.64 1.94 -2.22
N PHE A 114 17.58 1.49 -1.55
CA PHE A 114 16.25 1.40 -2.17
C PHE A 114 15.82 2.74 -2.76
N GLU A 115 16.04 3.86 -2.07
CA GLU A 115 15.75 5.19 -2.59
C GLU A 115 16.42 5.44 -3.95
N ASN A 116 17.72 5.21 -4.05
CA ASN A 116 18.47 5.49 -5.29
C ASN A 116 18.05 4.58 -6.43
N ILE A 117 17.74 3.31 -6.14
CA ILE A 117 17.22 2.37 -7.12
C ILE A 117 15.86 2.83 -7.63
N VAL A 118 14.91 3.15 -6.72
CA VAL A 118 13.57 3.62 -7.08
C VAL A 118 13.63 4.93 -7.86
N ARG A 119 14.45 5.90 -7.43
CA ARG A 119 14.68 7.16 -8.19
C ARG A 119 15.16 6.90 -9.60
N SER A 120 16.10 5.97 -9.77
CA SER A 120 16.65 5.63 -11.08
C SER A 120 15.60 4.98 -11.97
N VAL A 121 14.83 4.03 -11.43
CA VAL A 121 13.75 3.34 -12.18
C VAL A 121 12.65 4.32 -12.56
N LEU A 122 12.19 5.18 -11.65
CA LEU A 122 11.20 6.24 -11.93
C LEU A 122 11.71 7.24 -12.97
N SER A 123 12.96 7.68 -12.83
CA SER A 123 13.57 8.60 -13.80
C SER A 123 13.56 8.00 -15.20
N ASN A 124 14.00 6.75 -15.34
CA ASN A 124 14.16 6.09 -16.64
C ASN A 124 12.83 5.69 -17.29
N ASN A 125 11.74 5.56 -16.52
CA ASN A 125 10.49 5.01 -17.04
C ASN A 125 9.30 5.99 -16.97
N ALA A 126 9.37 7.05 -16.16
CA ALA A 126 8.22 7.93 -15.95
C ALA A 126 8.56 9.43 -15.91
N ILE A 127 9.78 9.82 -15.48
CA ILE A 127 10.13 11.24 -15.24
C ILE A 127 10.99 11.79 -16.37
N SER A 128 12.03 11.06 -16.81
CA SER A 128 13.00 11.51 -17.84
C SER A 128 13.07 10.54 -19.02
N ALA A 129 11.97 9.91 -19.35
CA ALA A 129 11.87 8.82 -20.33
C ALA A 129 11.41 9.28 -21.75
N GLY A 130 11.59 10.55 -22.09
CA GLY A 130 11.19 11.11 -23.38
C GLY A 130 9.68 11.06 -23.59
N ILE A 131 9.20 10.40 -24.66
CA ILE A 131 7.77 10.26 -24.95
C ILE A 131 7.01 9.44 -23.91
N ARG A 132 7.71 8.72 -23.04
CA ARG A 132 7.13 7.91 -21.95
C ARG A 132 6.98 8.72 -20.65
N ASN A 133 7.40 9.97 -20.60
CA ASN A 133 7.21 10.81 -19.42
C ASN A 133 5.74 10.84 -18.99
N ILE A 134 5.53 10.90 -17.69
CA ILE A 134 4.28 11.39 -17.12
C ILE A 134 4.47 12.89 -16.94
N PRO A 135 3.76 13.73 -17.69
CA PRO A 135 3.98 15.17 -17.68
C PRO A 135 3.85 15.75 -16.26
N GLY A 136 4.77 16.65 -15.91
CA GLY A 136 4.78 17.29 -14.59
C GLY A 136 5.23 16.43 -13.43
N LEU A 137 5.49 15.13 -13.62
CA LEU A 137 5.96 14.24 -12.56
C LEU A 137 7.42 14.52 -12.20
N SER A 138 7.68 14.63 -10.92
CA SER A 138 9.01 14.75 -10.33
C SER A 138 9.06 14.04 -8.98
N MET A 139 10.27 13.78 -8.50
CA MET A 139 10.43 13.27 -7.14
C MET A 139 10.02 14.34 -6.14
N GLY A 140 9.29 13.93 -5.13
CA GLY A 140 8.88 14.72 -3.99
C GLY A 140 9.72 14.43 -2.75
N THR A 141 9.06 14.36 -1.61
CA THR A 141 9.66 14.08 -0.30
C THR A 141 10.09 12.61 -0.19
N VAL A 142 11.20 12.37 0.50
CA VAL A 142 11.60 11.03 0.95
C VAL A 142 11.71 11.08 2.47
N SER A 143 10.96 10.23 3.14
CA SER A 143 10.96 10.11 4.60
C SER A 143 11.07 8.66 5.04
N GLY A 144 11.87 8.44 6.09
CA GLY A 144 12.04 7.15 6.71
C GLY A 144 13.31 6.41 6.32
N ASP A 145 13.85 5.68 7.32
CA ASP A 145 15.13 4.97 7.21
C ASP A 145 15.04 3.71 6.34
N CYS A 146 13.84 3.17 6.11
CA CYS A 146 13.63 1.99 5.27
C CYS A 146 14.19 2.18 3.85
N TRP A 147 14.14 3.40 3.32
CA TRP A 147 14.64 3.76 2.00
C TRP A 147 16.17 3.79 1.90
N GLN A 148 16.88 3.89 3.04
CA GLN A 148 18.34 3.98 3.10
C GLN A 148 19.03 2.63 3.12
N SER A 149 18.30 1.55 3.31
CA SER A 149 18.85 0.19 3.30
C SER A 149 19.41 -0.16 1.92
N LYS A 150 20.59 -0.80 1.91
CA LYS A 150 21.29 -1.21 0.69
C LYS A 150 20.80 -2.57 0.22
N THR A 151 20.61 -2.69 -1.08
CA THR A 151 20.21 -3.94 -1.72
C THR A 151 20.79 -4.07 -3.13
N ARG A 152 20.66 -5.25 -3.70
CA ARG A 152 20.91 -5.50 -5.12
C ARG A 152 19.62 -6.00 -5.75
N LEU A 153 19.10 -5.26 -6.72
CA LEU A 153 17.87 -5.58 -7.42
C LEU A 153 18.11 -5.67 -8.92
N GLN A 154 17.38 -6.59 -9.52
CA GLN A 154 17.23 -6.71 -10.95
C GLN A 154 15.74 -6.78 -11.28
N VAL A 155 15.31 -6.04 -12.27
CA VAL A 155 13.90 -5.99 -12.72
C VAL A 155 13.83 -5.86 -14.23
N SER A 156 12.86 -6.51 -14.85
CA SER A 156 12.66 -6.50 -16.30
C SER A 156 11.19 -6.65 -16.66
N TYR A 157 10.66 -5.67 -17.38
CA TYR A 157 9.33 -5.72 -18.00
C TYR A 157 8.13 -5.79 -17.04
N ASP A 158 8.34 -5.61 -15.75
CA ASP A 158 7.27 -5.55 -14.75
C ASP A 158 6.48 -4.24 -14.89
N ASN A 159 5.24 -4.26 -14.45
CA ASN A 159 4.45 -3.04 -14.29
C ASN A 159 5.12 -2.15 -13.23
N LEU A 160 5.33 -0.87 -13.57
CA LEU A 160 6.10 0.04 -12.71
C LEU A 160 5.43 0.26 -11.34
N MET A 161 4.12 0.37 -11.29
CA MET A 161 3.37 0.56 -10.06
C MET A 161 3.42 -0.70 -9.17
N GLU A 162 3.13 -1.87 -9.74
CA GLU A 162 3.14 -3.14 -9.02
C GLU A 162 4.52 -3.48 -8.46
N TRP A 163 5.58 -3.24 -9.25
CA TRP A 163 6.94 -3.40 -8.78
C TRP A 163 7.27 -2.47 -7.60
N LEU A 164 6.84 -1.21 -7.66
CA LEU A 164 7.05 -0.27 -6.56
C LEU A 164 6.34 -0.72 -5.28
N TYR A 165 5.10 -1.19 -5.37
CA TYR A 165 4.38 -1.68 -4.19
C TYR A 165 5.00 -2.96 -3.61
N THR A 166 5.53 -3.85 -4.44
CA THR A 166 6.33 -5.01 -3.98
C THR A 166 7.56 -4.56 -3.17
N ILE A 167 8.27 -3.53 -3.63
CA ILE A 167 9.38 -2.94 -2.87
C ILE A 167 8.87 -2.31 -1.57
N CYS A 168 7.80 -1.52 -1.64
CA CYS A 168 7.21 -0.88 -0.46
C CYS A 168 6.84 -1.90 0.62
N GLU A 169 6.19 -2.98 0.24
CA GLU A 169 5.82 -4.05 1.17
C GLU A 169 7.05 -4.73 1.78
N THR A 170 8.10 -4.94 0.99
CA THR A 170 9.35 -5.55 1.44
C THR A 170 10.07 -4.72 2.51
N ILE A 171 10.07 -3.38 2.36
CA ILE A 171 10.84 -2.49 3.24
C ILE A 171 9.98 -1.77 4.29
N GLY A 172 8.66 -1.93 4.25
CA GLY A 172 7.74 -1.21 5.14
C GLY A 172 7.58 0.28 4.78
N GLY A 173 7.82 0.65 3.51
CA GLY A 173 7.62 1.99 2.98
C GLY A 173 6.34 2.10 2.17
N SER A 174 6.06 3.29 1.64
CA SER A 174 4.95 3.55 0.71
C SER A 174 5.34 4.57 -0.35
N VAL A 175 4.59 4.58 -1.44
CA VAL A 175 4.72 5.56 -2.52
C VAL A 175 3.38 6.24 -2.76
N ASN A 176 3.40 7.57 -2.83
CA ASN A 176 2.22 8.36 -3.15
C ASN A 176 2.53 9.39 -4.23
N ILE A 177 1.60 9.65 -5.13
CA ILE A 177 1.67 10.78 -6.07
C ILE A 177 0.60 11.79 -5.71
N ARG A 178 1.03 12.93 -5.18
CA ARG A 178 0.15 14.06 -4.88
C ARG A 178 0.26 15.17 -5.92
N MET A 179 -0.74 15.99 -5.97
CA MET A 179 -0.76 17.18 -6.81
C MET A 179 -0.31 18.40 -6.00
N GLU A 180 0.67 19.14 -6.50
CA GLU A 180 1.17 20.38 -5.91
C GLU A 180 1.15 21.49 -6.95
N GLY A 181 0.10 22.29 -6.95
CA GLY A 181 -0.16 23.26 -8.02
C GLY A 181 -0.25 22.58 -9.38
N ASN A 182 0.63 22.97 -10.29
CA ASN A 182 0.73 22.40 -11.64
C ASN A 182 1.84 21.33 -11.75
N ALA A 183 2.13 20.62 -10.67
CA ALA A 183 3.12 19.56 -10.66
C ALA A 183 2.59 18.31 -9.97
N LEU A 184 3.14 17.16 -10.33
CA LEU A 184 2.94 15.89 -9.65
C LEU A 184 4.21 15.57 -8.88
N LYS A 185 4.07 15.23 -7.60
CA LYS A 185 5.15 14.87 -6.70
C LYS A 185 5.02 13.42 -6.29
N CYS A 186 6.03 12.63 -6.61
CA CYS A 186 6.13 11.24 -6.17
C CYS A 186 6.92 11.20 -4.85
N ASP A 187 6.20 10.99 -3.76
CA ASP A 187 6.77 10.92 -2.42
C ASP A 187 7.07 9.46 -2.06
N LEU A 188 8.17 9.25 -1.34
CA LEU A 188 8.56 7.97 -0.75
C LEU A 188 8.45 8.11 0.77
N LEU A 189 7.56 7.36 1.37
CA LEU A 189 7.13 7.56 2.74
C LEU A 189 7.42 6.34 3.62
N GLN A 190 7.50 6.56 4.92
CA GLN A 190 7.48 5.51 5.94
C GLN A 190 6.57 5.96 7.07
N GLY A 191 5.71 5.06 7.54
CA GLY A 191 4.83 5.32 8.67
C GLY A 191 5.61 5.48 9.97
N THR A 192 5.03 6.23 10.89
CA THR A 192 5.60 6.53 12.20
C THR A 192 5.18 5.49 13.23
N ASP A 193 6.10 5.06 14.09
CA ASP A 193 5.74 4.22 15.22
C ASP A 193 5.10 5.10 16.32
N ARG A 194 3.79 4.87 16.54
CA ARG A 194 2.98 5.49 17.59
C ARG A 194 2.42 4.46 18.56
N SER A 195 3.00 3.25 18.54
CA SER A 195 2.61 2.17 19.45
C SER A 195 3.07 2.44 20.88
N ILE A 196 2.54 1.68 21.82
CA ILE A 196 2.97 1.75 23.22
C ILE A 196 4.37 1.15 23.47
N LEU A 197 5.02 0.56 22.45
CA LEU A 197 6.35 -0.05 22.57
C LEU A 197 7.49 0.95 22.38
N GLN A 198 7.21 2.20 22.08
CA GLN A 198 8.19 3.28 21.94
C GLN A 198 7.80 4.49 22.81
N ASN A 199 8.71 5.48 22.97
CA ASN A 199 8.49 6.67 23.76
C ASN A 199 8.83 7.99 23.02
N ASP A 200 9.19 7.90 21.74
CA ASP A 200 9.65 9.05 20.95
C ASP A 200 8.48 9.83 20.34
N ASN A 201 7.35 9.14 20.11
CA ASN A 201 6.17 9.72 19.48
C ASN A 201 4.93 9.59 20.38
N PRO A 202 3.94 10.48 20.24
CA PRO A 202 2.65 10.35 20.93
C PRO A 202 2.00 8.98 20.60
N HIS A 203 1.54 8.30 21.63
CA HIS A 203 0.90 6.99 21.47
C HIS A 203 -0.50 7.13 20.89
N ILE A 204 -0.84 6.27 19.94
CA ILE A 204 -2.20 6.09 19.43
C ILE A 204 -2.71 4.71 19.87
N VAL A 205 -3.77 4.72 20.67
CA VAL A 205 -4.36 3.52 21.27
C VAL A 205 -5.85 3.47 20.96
N PHE A 206 -6.26 2.52 20.14
CA PHE A 206 -7.67 2.23 19.93
C PHE A 206 -8.13 1.18 20.93
N SER A 207 -9.19 1.51 21.69
CA SER A 207 -9.71 0.63 22.73
C SER A 207 -11.22 0.82 22.95
N ASP A 208 -11.91 -0.29 23.25
CA ASP A 208 -13.29 -0.29 23.69
C ASP A 208 -13.47 0.55 25.00
N SER A 209 -12.46 0.57 25.87
CA SER A 209 -12.49 1.38 27.09
C SER A 209 -12.33 2.89 26.86
N TYR A 210 -11.91 3.29 25.69
CA TYR A 210 -11.77 4.71 25.30
C TYR A 210 -12.89 5.21 24.38
N ASN A 211 -13.87 4.34 24.09
CA ASN A 211 -14.97 4.61 23.16
C ASN A 211 -14.53 5.07 21.76
N ASN A 212 -13.31 4.71 21.34
CA ASN A 212 -12.77 5.01 20.02
C ASN A 212 -12.62 3.74 19.15
N LEU A 213 -12.98 2.57 19.66
CA LEU A 213 -13.08 1.30 18.97
C LEU A 213 -14.55 0.84 18.97
N LEU A 214 -15.21 0.86 17.80
CA LEU A 214 -16.64 0.57 17.67
C LEU A 214 -16.91 -0.92 17.46
N SER A 215 -16.08 -1.57 16.66
CA SER A 215 -16.13 -3.02 16.46
C SER A 215 -14.71 -3.58 16.46
N PHE A 216 -14.58 -4.84 16.79
CA PHE A 216 -13.31 -5.55 16.82
C PHE A 216 -13.55 -7.02 16.48
N SER A 217 -12.80 -7.52 15.51
CA SER A 217 -12.71 -8.93 15.18
C SER A 217 -11.24 -9.34 15.22
N TYR A 218 -10.94 -10.43 15.86
CA TYR A 218 -9.59 -11.01 15.90
C TYR A 218 -9.69 -12.49 15.57
N ALA A 219 -8.88 -12.93 14.64
CA ALA A 219 -8.74 -14.32 14.26
C ALA A 219 -7.26 -14.70 14.25
N GLU A 220 -6.95 -15.86 14.77
CA GLU A 220 -5.63 -16.48 14.71
C GLU A 220 -5.76 -17.87 14.10
N ASP A 221 -5.00 -18.15 13.06
CA ASP A 221 -5.04 -19.41 12.33
C ASP A 221 -3.63 -19.97 12.17
N ILE A 222 -3.37 -21.07 12.85
CA ILE A 222 -2.08 -21.78 12.79
C ILE A 222 -2.06 -22.88 11.72
N SER A 223 -3.16 -23.11 11.00
CA SER A 223 -3.27 -24.22 10.02
C SER A 223 -2.27 -24.13 8.89
N VAL A 224 -1.85 -22.91 8.54
CA VAL A 224 -0.89 -22.63 7.47
C VAL A 224 0.54 -22.42 7.97
N GLN A 225 0.75 -22.46 9.28
CA GLN A 225 2.07 -22.21 9.88
C GLN A 225 3.12 -23.19 9.36
N LYS A 226 4.29 -22.66 9.01
CA LYS A 226 5.49 -23.37 8.63
C LYS A 226 6.67 -22.72 9.34
N ASN A 227 7.37 -23.46 10.19
CA ASN A 227 8.46 -22.92 10.98
C ASN A 227 9.77 -23.70 10.83
N PHE A 228 9.77 -24.75 10.00
CA PHE A 228 10.95 -25.51 9.63
C PHE A 228 10.94 -25.86 8.16
N ALA A 229 11.98 -25.47 7.42
CA ALA A 229 12.11 -25.78 5.99
C ALA A 229 13.21 -26.80 5.73
N TYR A 230 12.89 -27.81 4.92
CA TYR A 230 13.86 -28.66 4.22
C TYR A 230 14.03 -28.16 2.80
N ILE A 231 15.22 -27.68 2.46
CA ILE A 231 15.51 -27.09 1.16
C ILE A 231 16.43 -28.02 0.38
N PHE A 232 16.02 -28.39 -0.81
CA PHE A 232 16.75 -29.28 -1.68
C PHE A 232 17.14 -28.55 -2.97
N GLY A 233 18.44 -28.34 -3.15
CA GLY A 233 19.04 -27.67 -4.28
C GLY A 233 19.33 -28.59 -5.47
N CYS A 234 20.36 -28.27 -6.23
CA CYS A 234 20.81 -29.02 -7.41
C CYS A 234 21.34 -30.43 -7.06
N GLY A 235 21.48 -31.29 -8.08
CA GLY A 235 21.91 -32.69 -7.97
C GLY A 235 20.74 -33.67 -7.96
N GLU A 236 21.05 -34.96 -7.90
CA GLU A 236 20.06 -36.03 -7.95
C GLU A 236 20.26 -37.03 -6.79
N GLY A 237 19.14 -37.58 -6.30
CA GLY A 237 19.14 -38.64 -5.30
C GLY A 237 19.93 -38.27 -4.05
N ALA A 238 20.88 -39.10 -3.66
CA ALA A 238 21.67 -38.88 -2.43
C ALA A 238 22.71 -37.76 -2.57
N SER A 239 23.15 -37.43 -3.78
CA SER A 239 24.09 -36.34 -4.05
C SER A 239 23.45 -34.97 -4.13
N ARG A 240 22.12 -34.90 -4.02
CA ARG A 240 21.41 -33.64 -4.01
C ARG A 240 21.82 -32.78 -2.83
N LYS A 241 22.19 -31.51 -3.11
CA LYS A 241 22.55 -30.54 -2.07
C LYS A 241 21.33 -30.23 -1.20
N ARG A 242 21.53 -30.11 0.10
CA ARG A 242 20.43 -29.93 1.08
C ARG A 242 20.81 -28.89 2.10
N ALA A 243 19.82 -28.13 2.53
CA ALA A 243 19.91 -27.24 3.67
C ALA A 243 18.65 -27.34 4.51
N THR A 244 18.72 -26.86 5.72
CA THR A 244 17.58 -26.65 6.61
C THR A 244 17.56 -25.20 7.06
N TYR A 245 16.35 -24.68 7.29
CA TYR A 245 16.16 -23.34 7.83
C TYR A 245 15.03 -23.32 8.85
N PHE A 246 15.24 -22.55 9.91
CA PHE A 246 14.26 -22.18 10.94
C PHE A 246 14.68 -20.84 11.53
N SER A 247 13.74 -20.08 12.09
CA SER A 247 14.02 -18.81 12.74
C SER A 247 14.10 -18.99 14.26
N GLY A 248 15.13 -18.44 14.89
CA GLY A 248 15.32 -18.52 16.35
C GLY A 248 15.72 -19.91 16.84
N THR A 249 14.95 -20.46 17.77
CA THR A 249 15.19 -21.81 18.33
C THR A 249 14.57 -22.88 17.43
N GLU A 250 15.28 -23.98 17.20
CA GLU A 250 14.76 -25.08 16.39
C GLU A 250 13.47 -25.64 17.00
N PRO A 251 12.36 -25.64 16.24
CA PRO A 251 11.09 -26.17 16.73
C PRO A 251 11.13 -27.69 16.85
N SER A 252 10.44 -28.20 17.85
CA SER A 252 10.44 -29.64 18.16
C SER A 252 9.03 -30.18 18.46
N TYR A 253 8.88 -31.47 18.32
CA TYR A 253 7.63 -32.20 18.63
C TYR A 253 6.40 -31.57 17.96
N LEU A 254 5.38 -31.21 18.73
CA LEU A 254 4.13 -30.65 18.24
C LEU A 254 4.24 -29.24 17.71
N ASP A 255 5.27 -28.50 18.12
CA ASP A 255 5.52 -27.13 17.64
C ASP A 255 6.18 -27.11 16.25
N ARG A 256 6.66 -28.28 15.77
CA ARG A 256 7.38 -28.37 14.50
C ARG A 256 6.40 -28.53 13.33
N CYS A 257 6.34 -27.52 12.47
CA CYS A 257 5.53 -27.47 11.27
C CYS A 257 6.45 -27.38 10.04
N GLU A 258 6.59 -28.47 9.30
CA GLU A 258 7.59 -28.60 8.24
C GLU A 258 7.08 -28.18 6.86
N VAL A 259 7.99 -27.65 6.04
CA VAL A 259 7.79 -27.41 4.61
C VAL A 259 8.96 -27.97 3.81
N TYR A 260 8.64 -28.53 2.66
CA TYR A 260 9.63 -28.95 1.66
C TYR A 260 9.75 -27.88 0.58
N VAL A 261 10.98 -27.46 0.30
CA VAL A 261 11.30 -26.44 -0.70
C VAL A 261 12.19 -27.06 -1.77
N ASP A 262 11.67 -27.16 -2.99
CA ASP A 262 12.41 -27.65 -4.16
C ASP A 262 13.08 -26.47 -4.88
N LYS A 263 14.42 -26.43 -4.86
CA LYS A 263 15.25 -25.41 -5.53
C LYS A 263 16.24 -26.05 -6.50
N ARG A 264 15.78 -27.00 -7.30
CA ARG A 264 16.59 -27.63 -8.38
C ARG A 264 17.01 -26.62 -9.45
N ASP A 265 16.21 -25.59 -9.64
CA ASP A 265 16.46 -24.47 -10.53
C ASP A 265 17.63 -23.57 -10.08
N LEU A 266 17.96 -23.59 -8.78
CA LEU A 266 19.13 -22.90 -8.26
C LEU A 266 20.38 -23.73 -8.54
N SER A 267 21.05 -23.46 -9.65
CA SER A 267 22.32 -24.11 -9.99
C SER A 267 23.48 -23.53 -9.17
N GLN A 268 24.42 -24.38 -8.81
CA GLN A 268 25.68 -23.93 -8.21
C GLN A 268 26.68 -23.61 -9.35
N GLU A 269 27.03 -22.35 -9.53
CA GLU A 269 28.06 -21.92 -10.49
C GLU A 269 29.47 -22.37 -10.02
N GLU A 270 30.41 -22.53 -10.94
CA GLU A 270 31.76 -23.07 -10.64
C GLU A 270 32.54 -22.21 -9.64
N ASP A 271 32.28 -20.91 -9.58
CA ASP A 271 32.90 -19.96 -8.67
C ASP A 271 32.19 -19.82 -7.31
N VAL A 272 31.04 -20.50 -7.13
CA VAL A 272 30.25 -20.46 -5.89
C VAL A 272 30.64 -21.62 -4.98
N SER A 273 31.23 -21.29 -3.81
CA SER A 273 31.58 -22.30 -2.82
C SER A 273 30.34 -23.01 -2.24
N ASP A 274 30.52 -24.27 -1.78
CA ASP A 274 29.45 -25.02 -1.12
C ASP A 274 28.82 -24.29 0.07
N ALA A 275 29.62 -23.53 0.81
CA ALA A 275 29.12 -22.73 1.94
C ALA A 275 28.20 -21.60 1.46
N LYS A 276 28.60 -20.89 0.40
CA LYS A 276 27.77 -19.80 -0.18
C LYS A 276 26.51 -20.35 -0.82
N TYR A 277 26.60 -21.49 -1.50
CA TYR A 277 25.44 -22.16 -2.06
C TYR A 277 24.44 -22.61 -0.98
N THR A 278 24.96 -23.15 0.12
CA THR A 278 24.13 -23.53 1.28
C THR A 278 23.40 -22.30 1.87
N GLU A 279 24.06 -21.14 1.89
CA GLU A 279 23.43 -19.90 2.35
C GLU A 279 22.28 -19.47 1.43
N LEU A 280 22.47 -19.51 0.12
CA LEU A 280 21.40 -19.24 -0.87
C LEU A 280 20.20 -20.19 -0.70
N LEU A 281 20.46 -21.47 -0.40
CA LEU A 281 19.38 -22.40 -0.07
C LEU A 281 18.64 -22.00 1.21
N ARG A 282 19.35 -21.53 2.24
CA ARG A 282 18.73 -21.06 3.49
C ARG A 282 17.88 -19.80 3.27
N GLU A 283 18.35 -18.85 2.46
CA GLU A 283 17.57 -17.68 2.06
C GLU A 283 16.24 -18.12 1.42
N SER A 284 16.28 -19.07 0.47
CA SER A 284 15.05 -19.64 -0.12
C SER A 284 14.17 -20.36 0.91
N GLY A 285 14.78 -20.95 1.95
CA GLY A 285 14.04 -21.54 3.07
C GLY A 285 13.30 -20.50 3.90
N ALA A 286 13.94 -19.36 4.15
CA ALA A 286 13.36 -18.25 4.91
C ALA A 286 12.10 -17.70 4.24
N GLU A 287 12.09 -17.59 2.91
CA GLU A 287 10.94 -17.15 2.11
C GLU A 287 9.73 -18.10 2.20
N ASN A 288 9.96 -19.38 2.54
CA ASN A 288 8.93 -20.41 2.58
C ASN A 288 8.44 -20.76 3.99
N ILE A 289 8.99 -20.12 5.01
CA ILE A 289 8.44 -20.17 6.36
C ILE A 289 7.23 -19.25 6.43
N ALA A 290 6.14 -19.76 6.98
CA ALA A 290 4.90 -19.02 7.16
C ALA A 290 4.60 -18.89 8.66
N ALA A 291 4.50 -17.66 9.14
CA ALA A 291 3.96 -17.39 10.48
C ALA A 291 2.47 -17.80 10.58
N PRO A 292 1.93 -17.97 11.78
CA PRO A 292 0.47 -18.04 11.96
C PRO A 292 -0.20 -16.87 11.26
N LYS A 293 -1.32 -17.13 10.59
CA LYS A 293 -2.14 -16.04 10.06
C LYS A 293 -2.90 -15.39 11.21
N THR A 294 -2.69 -14.12 11.37
CA THR A 294 -3.50 -13.29 12.24
C THR A 294 -4.26 -12.29 11.39
N ALA A 295 -5.54 -12.12 11.66
CA ALA A 295 -6.39 -11.13 11.04
C ALA A 295 -7.06 -10.30 12.13
N SER A 296 -7.09 -9.00 11.95
CA SER A 296 -7.79 -8.08 12.83
C SER A 296 -8.56 -7.09 11.98
N GLU A 297 -9.86 -7.06 12.18
CA GLU A 297 -10.75 -6.08 11.57
C GLU A 297 -11.35 -5.23 12.69
N SER A 298 -11.39 -3.95 12.48
CA SER A 298 -11.90 -3.01 13.46
C SER A 298 -12.63 -1.88 12.75
N THR A 299 -13.62 -1.30 13.44
CA THR A 299 -14.19 -0.02 13.07
C THR A 299 -13.88 0.96 14.17
N ILE A 300 -13.30 2.09 13.84
CA ILE A 300 -12.97 3.15 14.80
C ILE A 300 -13.96 4.29 14.70
N ALA A 301 -14.08 5.06 15.77
CA ALA A 301 -14.96 6.22 15.78
C ALA A 301 -14.40 7.31 14.84
N ALA A 302 -15.19 7.72 13.84
CA ALA A 302 -14.82 8.79 12.90
C ALA A 302 -14.52 10.10 13.61
N PHE A 303 -15.26 10.37 14.68
CA PHE A 303 -15.06 11.53 15.54
C PHE A 303 -14.72 11.07 16.95
N SER A 304 -13.43 10.98 17.23
CA SER A 304 -12.91 10.76 18.57
C SER A 304 -12.47 12.08 19.17
N THR A 305 -12.76 12.28 20.46
CA THR A 305 -12.22 13.41 21.22
C THR A 305 -10.71 13.25 21.49
N GLN A 306 -10.16 12.06 21.29
CA GLN A 306 -8.78 11.74 21.58
C GLN A 306 -7.87 11.85 20.36
N TYR A 307 -8.29 11.34 19.21
CA TYR A 307 -7.46 11.27 17.99
C TYR A 307 -8.29 11.62 16.76
N GLN A 308 -7.67 12.32 15.82
CA GLN A 308 -8.24 12.66 14.51
C GLN A 308 -7.38 12.05 13.42
N TYR A 309 -8.01 11.30 12.51
CA TYR A 309 -7.37 10.79 11.30
C TYR A 309 -6.89 11.96 10.42
N ASN A 310 -5.78 11.76 9.70
CA ASN A 310 -5.07 12.78 8.91
C ASN A 310 -4.51 13.97 9.71
N LYS A 311 -4.47 13.86 11.06
CA LYS A 311 -3.88 14.87 11.92
C LYS A 311 -2.98 14.24 12.99
N ASP A 312 -3.53 13.32 13.77
CA ASP A 312 -2.82 12.70 14.88
C ASP A 312 -2.21 11.36 14.46
N TYR A 313 -2.81 10.70 13.49
CA TYR A 313 -2.32 9.44 12.89
C TYR A 313 -2.69 9.35 11.41
N PHE A 314 -1.92 8.54 10.67
CA PHE A 314 -2.01 8.40 9.22
C PHE A 314 -1.94 6.93 8.82
N VAL A 315 -2.37 6.62 7.60
CA VAL A 315 -2.14 5.30 7.00
C VAL A 315 -0.62 5.08 6.89
N GLY A 316 -0.17 3.90 7.32
CA GLY A 316 1.24 3.54 7.46
C GLY A 316 1.75 3.57 8.89
N ASP A 317 1.12 4.31 9.79
CA ASP A 317 1.54 4.40 11.19
C ASP A 317 1.34 3.08 11.93
N TYR A 318 2.25 2.80 12.87
CA TYR A 318 2.08 1.72 13.82
C TYR A 318 1.34 2.23 15.05
N VAL A 319 0.29 1.54 15.42
CA VAL A 319 -0.59 1.91 16.54
C VAL A 319 -0.77 0.73 17.49
N THR A 320 -1.49 0.94 18.59
CA THR A 320 -1.91 -0.14 19.50
C THR A 320 -3.41 -0.31 19.41
N VAL A 321 -3.85 -1.56 19.29
CA VAL A 321 -5.28 -1.92 19.40
C VAL A 321 -5.48 -2.79 20.63
N LYS A 322 -6.42 -2.42 21.51
CA LYS A 322 -6.68 -3.10 22.77
C LYS A 322 -8.17 -3.33 22.94
N HIS A 323 -8.54 -4.58 23.18
CA HIS A 323 -9.88 -4.95 23.62
C HIS A 323 -9.85 -5.31 25.10
N ALA A 324 -10.13 -4.34 25.96
CA ALA A 324 -9.96 -4.47 27.41
C ALA A 324 -10.84 -5.57 28.00
N ARG A 325 -12.06 -5.75 27.49
CA ARG A 325 -13.02 -6.76 27.94
C ARG A 325 -12.51 -8.20 27.78
N PHE A 326 -11.75 -8.48 26.72
CA PHE A 326 -11.21 -9.82 26.47
C PHE A 326 -9.73 -9.96 26.85
N GLY A 327 -9.12 -8.89 27.37
CA GLY A 327 -7.70 -8.88 27.67
C GLY A 327 -6.80 -9.02 26.44
N LEU A 328 -7.36 -8.81 25.24
CA LEU A 328 -6.60 -8.86 23.99
C LEU A 328 -5.89 -7.53 23.76
N ILE A 329 -4.63 -7.62 23.43
CA ILE A 329 -3.81 -6.45 23.09
C ILE A 329 -2.91 -6.79 21.90
N GLN A 330 -2.96 -5.93 20.89
CA GLN A 330 -1.99 -5.87 19.80
C GLN A 330 -1.13 -4.63 20.04
N PRO A 331 0.03 -4.81 20.68
CA PRO A 331 0.81 -3.68 21.18
C PRO A 331 1.41 -2.84 20.06
N LYS A 332 1.67 -3.45 18.90
CA LYS A 332 2.16 -2.78 17.69
C LYS A 332 1.55 -3.45 16.46
N ILE A 333 0.71 -2.72 15.77
CA ILE A 333 0.03 -3.14 14.54
C ILE A 333 0.07 -2.00 13.54
N GLN A 334 0.30 -2.28 12.27
CA GLN A 334 0.37 -1.24 11.26
C GLN A 334 -1.02 -0.95 10.69
N LEU A 335 -1.38 0.32 10.60
CA LEU A 335 -2.56 0.79 9.89
C LEU A 335 -2.21 0.85 8.38
N VAL A 336 -2.66 -0.15 7.61
CA VAL A 336 -2.29 -0.27 6.19
C VAL A 336 -3.37 0.21 5.23
N GLY A 337 -4.58 0.46 5.72
CA GLY A 337 -5.66 1.02 4.92
C GLY A 337 -6.64 1.81 5.77
N MET A 338 -7.34 2.74 5.15
CA MET A 338 -8.42 3.50 5.76
C MET A 338 -9.50 3.82 4.74
N ILE A 339 -10.67 3.24 4.92
CA ILE A 339 -11.86 3.61 4.16
C ILE A 339 -12.62 4.69 4.91
N GLU A 340 -12.68 5.87 4.32
CA GLU A 340 -13.57 6.95 4.76
C GLU A 340 -14.86 6.90 3.95
N SER A 341 -15.97 6.67 4.60
CA SER A 341 -17.30 6.67 3.97
C SER A 341 -18.12 7.86 4.46
N PHE A 342 -18.72 8.55 3.53
CA PHE A 342 -19.59 9.69 3.78
C PHE A 342 -20.92 9.43 3.07
N ASP A 343 -22.02 9.52 3.80
CA ASP A 343 -23.37 9.38 3.29
C ASP A 343 -24.36 10.27 4.03
N GLN A 344 -25.65 10.12 3.76
CA GLN A 344 -26.70 10.91 4.42
C GLN A 344 -26.82 10.64 5.93
N ASN A 345 -26.27 9.53 6.42
CA ASN A 345 -26.28 9.15 7.84
C ASN A 345 -25.04 9.69 8.60
N GLY A 346 -24.09 10.24 7.89
CA GLY A 346 -22.86 10.79 8.45
C GLY A 346 -21.58 10.26 7.82
N SER A 347 -20.52 10.15 8.63
CA SER A 347 -19.23 9.63 8.18
C SER A 347 -18.77 8.47 9.07
N SER A 348 -18.05 7.52 8.47
CA SER A 348 -17.41 6.42 9.17
C SER A 348 -15.98 6.22 8.71
N LEU A 349 -15.14 5.68 9.60
CA LEU A 349 -13.76 5.28 9.34
C LEU A 349 -13.62 3.78 9.56
N THR A 350 -13.19 3.07 8.53
CA THR A 350 -12.93 1.64 8.61
C THR A 350 -11.46 1.38 8.32
N PRO A 351 -10.64 1.15 9.37
CA PRO A 351 -9.22 0.88 9.20
C PRO A 351 -8.98 -0.56 8.79
N THR A 352 -7.92 -0.77 8.01
CA THR A 352 -7.31 -2.08 7.75
C THR A 352 -5.98 -2.14 8.48
N PHE A 353 -5.76 -3.20 9.26
CA PHE A 353 -4.53 -3.40 10.01
C PHE A 353 -3.74 -4.61 9.47
N LYS A 354 -2.40 -4.48 9.45
CA LYS A 354 -1.45 -5.57 9.18
C LYS A 354 -0.68 -5.88 10.47
N ILE A 355 -0.75 -7.13 10.91
CA ILE A 355 -0.08 -7.66 12.10
C ILE A 355 1.33 -8.13 11.76
#